data_f6d0344ea4522f155cd1fcecf9ef720b
#
_entry.id   f6d0344ea4522f155cd1fcecf9ef720b
#
_cell.length_a   1.000
_cell.length_b   1.000
_cell.length_c   1.000
_cell.angle_alpha   90.00
_cell.angle_beta   90.00
_cell.angle_gamma   90.00
#
_symmetry.space_group_name_H-M   'P 1'
#
loop_
_entity.id
_entity.type
_entity.pdbx_description
1 polymer ?
#
loop_
_entity_poly.entity_id
_entity_poly.type
_entity_poly.pdbx_seq_one_letter_code
_entity_poly.pdbx_strand_id
1 'polypeptide(L)'
;MKKKVLSLLLAVVMTFSLAVTANAAEETAQDLDGDIVILHTNDVHGAISGYAKVAALKDAYEARGAYVLLMDAGDFIQGDPTVSTSEGATAVELMNLAGYDVASMGNHEFDYGYQNLKDLEADADFTIVDANVLYNGQVAFEDNVVFTAPDGTKIGVFGLDTP
;
A
#
# COMPACT_ATOMS: atom_id res chain seq x y z
N MET A 1 -30.32 -51.56 18.72
CA MET A 1 -31.01 -50.53 17.93
C MET A 1 -30.70 -49.11 18.40
N LYS A 2 -30.70 -48.75 19.71
CA LYS A 2 -30.47 -47.38 20.18
C LYS A 2 -29.09 -46.77 19.83
N LYS A 3 -28.00 -47.57 19.79
CA LYS A 3 -26.65 -47.10 19.45
C LYS A 3 -26.47 -46.76 17.97
N LYS A 4 -27.18 -47.46 17.05
CA LYS A 4 -27.12 -47.18 15.61
C LYS A 4 -27.88 -45.92 15.21
N VAL A 5 -28.98 -45.61 15.92
CA VAL A 5 -29.76 -44.40 15.70
C VAL A 5 -28.99 -43.15 16.18
N LEU A 6 -28.27 -43.28 17.32
CA LEU A 6 -27.47 -42.16 17.84
C LEU A 6 -26.29 -41.79 16.93
N SER A 7 -25.63 -42.81 16.31
CA SER A 7 -24.52 -42.56 15.38
C SER A 7 -25.02 -41.97 14.04
N LEU A 8 -26.23 -42.34 13.60
CA LEU A 8 -26.83 -41.73 12.40
C LEU A 8 -27.23 -40.27 12.63
N LEU A 9 -27.75 -39.94 13.82
CA LEU A 9 -28.09 -38.55 14.17
C LEU A 9 -26.83 -37.66 14.27
N LEU A 10 -25.72 -38.20 14.84
CA LEU A 10 -24.46 -37.45 14.93
C LEU A 10 -23.84 -37.17 13.55
N ALA A 11 -23.94 -38.15 12.62
CA ALA A 11 -23.47 -37.99 11.25
C ALA A 11 -24.29 -36.96 10.47
N VAL A 12 -25.62 -36.93 10.66
CA VAL A 12 -26.50 -35.94 10.01
C VAL A 12 -26.27 -34.54 10.56
N VAL A 13 -26.00 -34.38 11.86
CA VAL A 13 -25.67 -33.08 12.44
C VAL A 13 -24.31 -32.58 11.97
N MET A 14 -23.27 -33.44 11.84
CA MET A 14 -21.96 -33.06 11.31
C MET A 14 -22.02 -32.66 9.81
N THR A 15 -22.79 -33.37 9.00
CA THR A 15 -22.91 -33.04 7.58
C THR A 15 -23.72 -31.75 7.37
N PHE A 16 -24.70 -31.44 8.23
CA PHE A 16 -25.44 -30.19 8.17
C PHE A 16 -24.58 -28.99 8.62
N SER A 17 -23.75 -29.18 9.64
CA SER A 17 -22.80 -28.13 10.10
C SER A 17 -21.71 -27.82 9.08
N LEU A 18 -21.21 -28.82 8.32
CA LEU A 18 -20.25 -28.61 7.23
C LEU A 18 -20.91 -27.94 6.01
N ALA A 19 -22.17 -28.19 5.71
CA ALA A 19 -22.88 -27.56 4.61
C ALA A 19 -23.18 -26.07 4.90
N VAL A 20 -23.45 -25.72 6.17
CA VAL A 20 -23.70 -24.32 6.57
C VAL A 20 -22.41 -23.50 6.55
N THR A 21 -21.25 -24.09 6.87
CA THR A 21 -19.97 -23.39 6.79
C THR A 21 -19.44 -23.24 5.36
N ALA A 22 -19.81 -24.15 4.45
CA ALA A 22 -19.44 -24.05 3.04
C ALA A 22 -20.26 -22.96 2.30
N ASN A 23 -21.51 -22.72 2.69
CA ASN A 23 -22.32 -21.64 2.13
C ASN A 23 -22.00 -20.23 2.69
N ALA A 24 -21.26 -20.12 3.80
CA ALA A 24 -20.83 -18.84 4.34
C ALA A 24 -19.51 -18.31 3.70
N ALA A 25 -18.91 -19.07 2.78
CA ALA A 25 -17.63 -18.76 2.15
C ALA A 25 -17.73 -18.30 0.68
N GLU A 26 -18.93 -18.22 0.12
CA GLU A 26 -19.19 -17.61 -1.19
C GLU A 26 -19.94 -16.28 -1.04
N GLU A 27 -19.39 -15.36 -0.25
CA GLU A 27 -19.59 -13.97 -0.53
C GLU A 27 -18.72 -13.70 -1.77
N THR A 28 -19.34 -13.70 -2.94
CA THR A 28 -18.65 -13.39 -4.21
C THR A 28 -17.99 -12.04 -4.03
N ALA A 29 -16.67 -12.01 -4.03
CA ALA A 29 -15.92 -10.75 -3.96
C ALA A 29 -16.48 -9.83 -5.05
N GLN A 30 -16.90 -8.63 -4.67
CA GLN A 30 -17.46 -7.67 -5.61
C GLN A 30 -16.47 -7.49 -6.77
N ASP A 31 -16.96 -7.59 -8.00
CA ASP A 31 -16.21 -7.25 -9.19
C ASP A 31 -15.94 -5.74 -9.19
N LEU A 32 -14.71 -5.34 -9.43
CA LEU A 32 -14.26 -3.95 -9.45
C LEU A 32 -13.69 -3.59 -10.84
N ASP A 33 -14.03 -4.35 -11.87
CA ASP A 33 -13.60 -4.04 -13.24
C ASP A 33 -14.04 -2.61 -13.64
N GLY A 34 -13.06 -1.79 -14.01
CA GLY A 34 -13.25 -0.38 -14.32
C GLY A 34 -13.24 0.57 -13.11
N ASP A 35 -13.17 0.09 -11.89
CA ASP A 35 -13.01 0.95 -10.71
C ASP A 35 -11.56 1.43 -10.57
N ILE A 36 -11.41 2.68 -10.12
CA ILE A 36 -10.13 3.26 -9.73
C ILE A 36 -10.10 3.30 -8.21
N VAL A 37 -9.13 2.59 -7.61
CA VAL A 37 -8.94 2.53 -6.16
C VAL A 37 -7.66 3.27 -5.79
N ILE A 38 -7.76 4.23 -4.87
CA ILE A 38 -6.60 4.92 -4.30
C ILE A 38 -6.40 4.41 -2.89
N LEU A 39 -5.25 3.75 -2.66
CA LEU A 39 -4.77 3.37 -1.35
C LEU A 39 -3.69 4.37 -0.92
N HIS A 40 -3.70 4.77 0.33
CA HIS A 40 -2.67 5.66 0.82
C HIS A 40 -2.20 5.31 2.22
N THR A 41 -0.95 5.66 2.50
CA THR A 41 -0.33 5.68 3.82
C THR A 41 0.23 7.08 4.10
N ASN A 42 0.49 7.39 5.35
CA ASN A 42 1.17 8.59 5.81
C ASN A 42 1.71 8.35 7.21
N ASP A 43 2.76 9.08 7.60
CA ASP A 43 3.34 8.99 8.93
C ASP A 43 3.65 7.53 9.36
N VAL A 44 4.21 6.74 8.44
CA VAL A 44 4.49 5.33 8.68
C VAL A 44 5.59 5.16 9.74
N HIS A 45 6.54 6.09 9.79
CA HIS A 45 7.60 6.16 10.81
C HIS A 45 8.27 4.80 11.07
N GLY A 46 8.58 4.08 10.00
CA GLY A 46 9.24 2.78 10.08
C GLY A 46 8.38 1.64 10.61
N ALA A 47 7.05 1.75 10.63
CA ALA A 47 6.15 0.65 10.98
C ALA A 47 6.15 -0.45 9.90
N ILE A 48 7.32 -1.09 9.69
CA ILE A 48 7.62 -2.01 8.58
C ILE A 48 6.62 -3.15 8.40
N SER A 49 5.95 -3.59 9.47
CA SER A 49 4.91 -4.62 9.39
C SER A 49 3.66 -4.16 8.62
N GLY A 50 3.52 -2.87 8.36
CA GLY A 50 2.45 -2.27 7.56
C GLY A 50 2.58 -2.59 6.07
N TYR A 51 3.79 -2.55 5.52
CA TYR A 51 4.03 -2.67 4.08
C TYR A 51 3.49 -3.97 3.47
N ALA A 52 3.72 -5.11 4.12
CA ALA A 52 3.18 -6.39 3.64
C ALA A 52 1.64 -6.44 3.64
N LYS A 53 0.98 -5.73 4.56
CA LYS A 53 -0.49 -5.65 4.62
C LYS A 53 -1.03 -4.77 3.51
N VAL A 54 -0.36 -3.67 3.23
CA VAL A 54 -0.73 -2.73 2.17
C VAL A 54 -0.53 -3.40 0.81
N ALA A 55 0.58 -4.10 0.59
CA ALA A 55 0.83 -4.91 -0.60
C ALA A 55 -0.28 -5.94 -0.83
N ALA A 56 -0.61 -6.74 0.18
CA ALA A 56 -1.69 -7.72 0.08
C ALA A 56 -3.07 -7.09 -0.19
N LEU A 57 -3.30 -5.87 0.30
CA LEU A 57 -4.53 -5.13 0.02
C LEU A 57 -4.56 -4.65 -1.43
N LYS A 58 -3.45 -4.12 -1.96
CA LYS A 58 -3.30 -3.75 -3.37
C LYS A 58 -3.60 -4.94 -4.28
N ASP A 59 -2.91 -6.06 -4.05
CA ASP A 59 -3.11 -7.32 -4.78
C ASP A 59 -4.58 -7.78 -4.76
N ALA A 60 -5.25 -7.68 -3.61
CA ALA A 60 -6.64 -8.10 -3.45
C ALA A 60 -7.62 -7.23 -4.25
N TYR A 61 -7.36 -5.94 -4.40
CA TYR A 61 -8.17 -5.05 -5.24
C TYR A 61 -7.89 -5.27 -6.73
N GLU A 62 -6.61 -5.40 -7.11
CA GLU A 62 -6.20 -5.68 -8.48
C GLU A 62 -6.73 -7.03 -8.98
N ALA A 63 -6.71 -8.07 -8.14
CA ALA A 63 -7.29 -9.37 -8.45
C ALA A 63 -8.81 -9.34 -8.71
N ARG A 64 -9.49 -8.27 -8.32
CA ARG A 64 -10.92 -8.01 -8.54
C ARG A 64 -11.18 -7.09 -9.74
N GLY A 65 -10.14 -6.73 -10.51
CA GLY A 65 -10.22 -5.90 -11.70
C GLY A 65 -10.01 -4.41 -11.51
N ALA A 66 -9.77 -3.93 -10.29
CA ALA A 66 -9.53 -2.51 -10.04
C ALA A 66 -8.18 -2.03 -10.61
N TYR A 67 -8.15 -0.81 -11.10
CA TYR A 67 -6.91 -0.06 -11.28
C TYR A 67 -6.52 0.58 -9.95
N VAL A 68 -5.43 0.11 -9.34
CA VAL A 68 -5.04 0.57 -8.00
C VAL A 68 -3.83 1.50 -8.09
N LEU A 69 -3.91 2.64 -7.42
CA LEU A 69 -2.77 3.51 -7.12
C LEU A 69 -2.49 3.48 -5.63
N LEU A 70 -1.25 3.12 -5.26
CA LEU A 70 -0.77 3.09 -3.89
C LEU A 70 0.18 4.27 -3.66
N MET A 71 -0.16 5.14 -2.70
CA MET A 71 0.51 6.42 -2.46
C MET A 71 0.98 6.54 -1.01
N ASP A 72 2.02 7.33 -0.77
CA ASP A 72 2.43 7.75 0.58
C ASP A 72 2.48 9.28 0.68
N ALA A 73 2.05 9.84 1.80
CA ALA A 73 2.00 11.27 2.04
C ALA A 73 3.15 11.78 2.93
N GLY A 74 4.23 10.99 3.06
CA GLY A 74 5.46 11.38 3.73
C GLY A 74 5.64 10.81 5.14
N ASP A 75 6.80 11.09 5.73
CA ASP A 75 7.29 10.59 7.02
C ASP A 75 7.46 9.06 7.05
N PHE A 76 8.11 8.50 6.03
CA PHE A 76 8.39 7.06 5.93
C PHE A 76 9.82 6.67 6.26
N ILE A 77 10.83 7.60 6.17
CA ILE A 77 12.26 7.24 6.32
C ILE A 77 12.80 7.27 7.75
N GLN A 78 12.03 7.73 8.72
CA GLN A 78 12.44 7.92 10.12
C GLN A 78 11.48 7.19 11.07
N GLY A 79 11.92 6.83 12.28
CA GLY A 79 11.10 6.27 13.36
C GLY A 79 11.67 4.98 13.93
N ASP A 80 11.20 3.82 13.46
CA ASP A 80 11.71 2.53 13.94
C ASP A 80 13.22 2.39 13.68
N PRO A 81 14.00 1.82 14.62
CA PRO A 81 15.45 1.64 14.46
C PRO A 81 15.87 0.92 13.17
N THR A 82 15.06 0.02 12.65
CA THR A 82 15.35 -0.70 11.39
C THR A 82 15.44 0.26 10.21
N VAL A 83 14.55 1.25 10.16
CA VAL A 83 14.51 2.27 9.10
C VAL A 83 15.52 3.39 9.39
N SER A 84 15.54 3.89 10.63
CA SER A 84 16.43 5.00 11.01
C SER A 84 17.92 4.64 10.89
N THR A 85 18.31 3.38 11.19
CA THR A 85 19.71 2.94 11.08
C THR A 85 20.19 2.89 9.62
N SER A 86 19.28 2.67 8.69
CA SER A 86 19.56 2.67 7.25
C SER A 86 19.31 4.03 6.60
N GLU A 87 19.06 5.08 7.40
CA GLU A 87 18.74 6.44 6.93
C GLU A 87 17.62 6.43 5.86
N GLY A 88 16.63 5.53 6.02
CA GLY A 88 15.46 5.38 5.15
C GLY A 88 15.58 4.33 4.04
N ALA A 89 16.78 3.82 3.72
CA ALA A 89 16.95 2.87 2.61
C ALA A 89 16.07 1.61 2.76
N THR A 90 15.93 1.08 3.97
CA THR A 90 15.04 -0.06 4.24
C THR A 90 13.56 0.27 3.98
N ALA A 91 13.12 1.49 4.26
CA ALA A 91 11.74 1.91 3.96
C ALA A 91 11.50 1.92 2.46
N VAL A 92 12.40 2.54 1.68
CA VAL A 92 12.30 2.61 0.21
C VAL A 92 12.30 1.22 -0.40
N GLU A 93 13.18 0.31 0.04
CA GLU A 93 13.18 -1.09 -0.42
C GLU A 93 11.83 -1.80 -0.15
N LEU A 94 11.25 -1.61 1.05
CA LEU A 94 9.96 -2.20 1.40
C LEU A 94 8.80 -1.56 0.63
N MET A 95 8.86 -0.26 0.35
CA MET A 95 7.88 0.42 -0.50
C MET A 95 7.96 -0.06 -1.95
N ASN A 96 9.16 -0.27 -2.51
CA ASN A 96 9.36 -0.88 -3.82
C ASN A 96 8.71 -2.27 -3.88
N LEU A 97 9.00 -3.12 -2.88
CA LEU A 97 8.41 -4.47 -2.77
C LEU A 97 6.88 -4.45 -2.58
N ALA A 98 6.34 -3.44 -1.91
CA ALA A 98 4.90 -3.28 -1.71
C ALA A 98 4.19 -2.69 -2.94
N GLY A 99 4.94 -2.22 -3.96
CA GLY A 99 4.42 -1.68 -5.20
C GLY A 99 3.80 -0.30 -5.04
N TYR A 100 4.44 0.59 -4.27
CA TYR A 100 4.06 2.00 -4.26
C TYR A 100 4.24 2.62 -5.66
N ASP A 101 3.36 3.54 -6.02
CA ASP A 101 3.35 4.22 -7.31
C ASP A 101 3.88 5.66 -7.18
N VAL A 102 3.61 6.32 -6.05
CA VAL A 102 4.05 7.70 -5.79
C VAL A 102 4.15 7.96 -4.29
N ALA A 103 5.09 8.80 -3.90
CA ALA A 103 5.18 9.34 -2.55
C ALA A 103 5.41 10.86 -2.58
N SER A 104 4.86 11.56 -1.59
CA SER A 104 5.22 12.94 -1.27
C SER A 104 6.24 12.95 -0.14
N MET A 105 6.89 14.07 0.09
CA MET A 105 7.74 14.29 1.23
C MET A 105 6.93 14.73 2.44
N GLY A 106 7.42 14.36 3.65
CA GLY A 106 7.06 14.98 4.90
C GLY A 106 8.30 15.64 5.51
N ASN A 107 8.18 16.24 6.69
CA ASN A 107 9.30 16.93 7.31
C ASN A 107 10.44 16.00 7.72
N HIS A 108 10.17 14.74 8.03
CA HIS A 108 11.19 13.77 8.44
C HIS A 108 12.02 13.20 7.29
N GLU A 109 11.62 13.38 6.04
CA GLU A 109 12.44 13.01 4.89
C GLU A 109 13.75 13.82 4.82
N PHE A 110 13.81 14.96 5.49
CA PHE A 110 15.01 15.83 5.53
C PHE A 110 15.94 15.53 6.72
N ASP A 111 15.59 14.63 7.62
CA ASP A 111 16.36 14.34 8.85
C ASP A 111 17.80 13.88 8.58
N TYR A 112 18.03 13.20 7.46
CA TYR A 112 19.36 12.68 7.06
C TYR A 112 20.01 13.54 5.95
N GLY A 113 19.41 14.69 5.63
CA GLY A 113 19.94 15.66 4.70
C GLY A 113 19.60 15.41 3.24
N TYR A 114 19.75 16.47 2.44
CA TYR A 114 19.31 16.48 1.05
C TYR A 114 19.99 15.44 0.16
N GLN A 115 21.30 15.17 0.36
CA GLN A 115 21.99 14.17 -0.48
C GLN A 115 21.44 12.76 -0.25
N ASN A 116 21.23 12.37 1.01
CA ASN A 116 20.60 11.08 1.34
C ASN A 116 19.24 10.95 0.65
N LEU A 117 18.44 12.02 0.69
CA LEU A 117 17.14 12.03 0.08
C LEU A 117 17.19 11.85 -1.45
N LYS A 118 18.18 12.43 -2.13
CA LYS A 118 18.41 12.22 -3.57
C LYS A 118 18.91 10.80 -3.88
N ASP A 119 19.67 10.21 -2.98
CA ASP A 119 20.11 8.82 -3.12
C ASP A 119 18.89 7.87 -2.96
N LEU A 120 18.02 8.13 -1.99
CA LEU A 120 16.76 7.37 -1.81
C LEU A 120 15.80 7.54 -2.99
N GLU A 121 15.69 8.74 -3.56
CA GLU A 121 14.91 8.97 -4.78
C GLU A 121 15.43 8.14 -5.96
N ALA A 122 16.76 8.02 -6.07
CA ALA A 122 17.38 7.20 -7.13
C ALA A 122 17.16 5.68 -6.95
N ASP A 123 16.96 5.23 -5.70
CA ASP A 123 16.70 3.84 -5.36
C ASP A 123 15.19 3.49 -5.37
N ALA A 124 14.32 4.50 -5.45
CA ALA A 124 12.87 4.30 -5.48
C ALA A 124 12.39 3.85 -6.86
N ASP A 125 11.56 2.79 -6.89
CA ASP A 125 10.83 2.34 -8.10
C ASP A 125 9.53 3.14 -8.32
N PHE A 126 9.20 4.05 -7.39
CA PHE A 126 8.04 4.94 -7.43
C PHE A 126 8.47 6.40 -7.61
N THR A 127 7.55 7.23 -8.08
CA THR A 127 7.84 8.66 -8.26
C THR A 127 7.77 9.39 -6.92
N ILE A 128 8.78 10.20 -6.60
CA ILE A 128 8.74 11.14 -5.50
C ILE A 128 8.33 12.51 -6.04
N VAL A 129 7.22 13.06 -5.51
CA VAL A 129 6.68 14.36 -5.95
C VAL A 129 6.70 15.38 -4.82
N ASP A 130 7.19 16.59 -5.12
CA ASP A 130 7.09 17.73 -4.20
C ASP A 130 7.23 19.06 -4.96
N ALA A 131 6.17 19.84 -4.95
CA ALA A 131 6.07 21.06 -5.76
C ALA A 131 6.63 22.32 -5.06
N ASN A 132 6.84 22.29 -3.74
CA ASN A 132 7.27 23.47 -2.97
C ASN A 132 8.63 23.35 -2.31
N VAL A 133 9.29 22.20 -2.36
CA VAL A 133 10.67 22.05 -1.89
C VAL A 133 11.64 22.63 -2.92
N LEU A 134 12.43 23.61 -2.48
CA LEU A 134 13.42 24.28 -3.32
C LEU A 134 14.85 23.99 -2.83
N TYR A 135 15.71 23.59 -3.75
CA TYR A 135 17.14 23.48 -3.52
C TYR A 135 17.90 24.43 -4.47
N ASN A 136 18.67 25.33 -3.92
CA ASN A 136 19.36 26.40 -4.68
C ASN A 136 18.39 27.23 -5.56
N GLY A 137 17.15 27.42 -5.13
CA GLY A 137 16.14 28.23 -5.82
C GLY A 137 15.44 27.52 -6.98
N GLN A 138 15.66 26.23 -7.15
CA GLN A 138 14.96 25.38 -8.12
C GLN A 138 14.16 24.31 -7.40
N VAL A 139 13.04 23.88 -7.99
CA VAL A 139 12.26 22.73 -7.49
C VAL A 139 13.17 21.51 -7.44
N ALA A 140 13.19 20.83 -6.30
CA ALA A 140 14.15 19.77 -6.00
C ALA A 140 13.73 18.38 -6.50
N PHE A 141 12.43 18.16 -6.67
CA PHE A 141 11.81 16.89 -7.05
C PHE A 141 10.85 17.11 -8.21
N GLU A 142 10.24 16.06 -8.72
CA GLU A 142 9.12 16.20 -9.66
C GLU A 142 7.97 16.97 -8.98
N ASP A 143 7.44 17.99 -9.63
CA ASP A 143 6.35 18.78 -9.06
C ASP A 143 5.00 18.03 -9.07
N ASN A 144 4.80 17.14 -10.06
CA ASN A 144 3.61 16.32 -10.20
C ASN A 144 3.86 15.12 -11.11
N VAL A 145 2.97 14.13 -11.04
CA VAL A 145 2.91 13.00 -11.97
C VAL A 145 1.47 12.77 -12.43
N VAL A 146 1.29 12.28 -13.65
CA VAL A 146 -0.03 11.94 -14.19
C VAL A 146 -0.07 10.46 -14.53
N PHE A 147 -0.89 9.71 -13.81
CA PHE A 147 -1.21 8.32 -14.12
C PHE A 147 -2.38 8.26 -15.11
N THR A 148 -2.41 7.24 -15.94
CA THR A 148 -3.51 7.02 -16.89
C THR A 148 -4.09 5.62 -16.65
N ALA A 149 -5.34 5.57 -16.19
CA ALA A 149 -6.06 4.31 -16.00
C ALA A 149 -6.39 3.64 -17.34
N PRO A 150 -6.69 2.32 -17.35
CA PRO A 150 -6.98 1.58 -18.58
C PRO A 150 -8.12 2.14 -19.43
N ASP A 151 -9.08 2.81 -18.83
CA ASP A 151 -10.20 3.49 -19.51
C ASP A 151 -9.82 4.84 -20.13
N GLY A 152 -8.57 5.31 -19.91
CA GLY A 152 -8.06 6.60 -20.33
C GLY A 152 -8.25 7.73 -19.33
N THR A 153 -8.85 7.47 -18.16
CA THR A 153 -8.97 8.46 -17.08
C THR A 153 -7.58 8.87 -16.59
N LYS A 154 -7.35 10.17 -16.46
CA LYS A 154 -6.09 10.73 -15.98
C LYS A 154 -6.22 11.15 -14.52
N ILE A 155 -5.27 10.69 -13.71
CA ILE A 155 -5.15 11.00 -12.28
C ILE A 155 -3.85 11.80 -12.09
N GLY A 156 -3.98 13.09 -11.82
CA GLY A 156 -2.85 13.95 -11.48
C GLY A 156 -2.57 13.89 -9.99
N VAL A 157 -1.29 13.70 -9.62
CA VAL A 157 -0.83 13.69 -8.23
C VAL A 157 0.29 14.71 -8.09
N PHE A 158 0.25 15.52 -7.05
CA PHE A 158 1.31 16.44 -6.66
C PHE A 158 1.54 16.36 -5.16
N GLY A 159 2.77 16.64 -4.73
CA GLY A 159 3.16 16.69 -3.32
C GLY A 159 3.35 18.11 -2.84
N LEU A 160 3.10 18.34 -1.56
CA LEU A 160 3.42 19.57 -0.85
C LEU A 160 3.97 19.20 0.52
N ASP A 161 5.16 19.72 0.84
CA ASP A 161 5.70 19.65 2.19
C ASP A 161 5.41 20.92 3.00
N THR A 162 5.59 20.82 4.32
CA THR A 162 5.39 21.96 5.22
C THR A 162 6.46 23.03 4.98
N PRO A 163 6.16 24.33 5.25
CA PRO A 163 7.13 25.43 5.13
C PRO A 163 8.25 25.34 6.16
#